data_3e29d3aec9c5ade48fbf2b9ab4b8477e
#
_entry.id   3e29d3aec9c5ade48fbf2b9ab4b8477e
#
_cell.length_a   1.000
_cell.length_b   1.000
_cell.length_c   1.000
_cell.angle_alpha   90.00
_cell.angle_beta   90.00
_cell.angle_gamma   90.00
#
_symmetry.space_group_name_H-M   'P 1'
#
loop_
_entity.id
_entity.type
_entity.pdbx_description
1 polymer ?
#
loop_
_entity_poly.entity_id
_entity_poly.type
_entity_poly.pdbx_seq_one_letter_code
_entity_poly.pdbx_strand_id
1 'polypeptide(L)'
;MASKPVVLIDLNVLLDVLQKREPFFKSSAELLAAVEKGRIQGFLAAHSLTTLFYLIQKGKSSAEARAIITNLLQFIHVALLDQNTIEQALNLDYEDFEDAVQMISAVQCKADCLVTRNEKDFQPALLPVMKPVDFLNTL
;
A
#
# COMPACT_ATOMS: atom_id res chain seq x y z
N MET A 1 7.29 24.19 9.00
CA MET A 1 7.95 22.91 8.64
C MET A 1 7.07 22.13 7.70
N ALA A 2 7.68 21.56 6.68
CA ALA A 2 6.95 20.68 5.79
C ALA A 2 6.60 19.39 6.53
N SER A 3 5.36 18.94 6.42
CA SER A 3 4.95 17.67 6.96
C SER A 3 5.51 16.54 6.10
N LYS A 4 5.63 15.35 6.68
CA LYS A 4 6.07 14.17 5.94
C LYS A 4 5.05 13.83 4.85
N PRO A 5 5.49 13.39 3.68
CA PRO A 5 4.57 12.84 2.70
C PRO A 5 3.81 11.65 3.26
N VAL A 6 2.54 11.54 2.90
CA VAL A 6 1.67 10.42 3.28
C VAL A 6 1.39 9.61 2.01
N VAL A 7 1.62 8.30 2.07
CA VAL A 7 1.36 7.43 0.92
C VAL A 7 0.49 6.25 1.33
N LEU A 8 -0.38 5.84 0.41
CA LEU A 8 -1.00 4.51 0.50
C LEU A 8 -0.17 3.58 -0.37
N ILE A 9 0.23 2.46 0.20
CA ILE A 9 1.10 1.49 -0.48
C ILE A 9 0.26 0.33 -0.98
N ASP A 10 0.32 0.07 -2.30
CA ASP A 10 -0.34 -1.09 -2.88
C ASP A 10 0.28 -2.38 -2.34
N LEU A 11 -0.56 -3.38 -2.10
CA LEU A 11 -0.16 -4.68 -1.59
C LEU A 11 1.02 -5.28 -2.36
N ASN A 12 1.03 -5.15 -3.69
CA ASN A 12 2.08 -5.73 -4.51
C ASN A 12 3.47 -5.15 -4.22
N VAL A 13 3.54 -3.89 -3.78
CA VAL A 13 4.83 -3.29 -3.39
C VAL A 13 5.41 -4.02 -2.18
N LEU A 14 4.57 -4.36 -1.21
CA LEU A 14 5.01 -5.15 -0.05
C LEU A 14 5.40 -6.56 -0.43
N LEU A 15 4.62 -7.20 -1.30
CA LEU A 15 4.92 -8.55 -1.77
C LEU A 15 6.23 -8.58 -2.54
N ASP A 16 6.55 -7.53 -3.29
CA ASP A 16 7.82 -7.42 -4.01
C ASP A 16 9.01 -7.49 -3.04
N VAL A 17 8.86 -6.89 -1.85
CA VAL A 17 9.90 -6.93 -0.83
C VAL A 17 9.95 -8.30 -0.15
N LEU A 18 8.81 -8.80 0.30
CA LEU A 18 8.73 -10.05 1.06
C LEU A 18 9.11 -11.27 0.23
N GLN A 19 8.80 -11.25 -1.05
CA GLN A 19 9.09 -12.36 -1.97
C GLN A 19 10.28 -12.09 -2.88
N LYS A 20 10.97 -10.97 -2.68
CA LYS A 20 12.16 -10.57 -3.45
C LYS A 20 11.94 -10.65 -4.95
N ARG A 21 10.84 -10.07 -5.43
CA ARG A 21 10.45 -10.10 -6.84
C ARG A 21 11.25 -9.12 -7.67
N GLU A 22 12.03 -9.65 -8.62
CA GLU A 22 12.74 -8.81 -9.59
C GLU A 22 11.83 -8.47 -10.77
N PRO A 23 11.99 -7.30 -11.40
CA PRO A 23 12.95 -6.22 -11.13
C PRO A 23 12.47 -5.20 -10.08
N PHE A 24 11.40 -5.47 -9.36
CA PHE A 24 10.71 -4.49 -8.50
C PHE A 24 11.30 -4.38 -7.10
N PHE A 25 12.06 -5.41 -6.68
CA PHE A 25 12.52 -5.54 -5.29
C PHE A 25 13.27 -4.30 -4.79
N LYS A 26 14.22 -3.80 -5.58
CA LYS A 26 15.10 -2.72 -5.12
C LYS A 26 14.32 -1.44 -4.77
N SER A 27 13.49 -0.96 -5.70
CA SER A 27 12.76 0.28 -5.47
C SER A 27 11.68 0.12 -4.41
N SER A 28 11.01 -1.03 -4.38
CA SER A 28 10.01 -1.32 -3.34
C SER A 28 10.65 -1.39 -1.96
N ALA A 29 11.84 -2.01 -1.85
CA ALA A 29 12.57 -2.09 -0.58
C ALA A 29 13.06 -0.71 -0.13
N GLU A 30 13.50 0.14 -1.06
CA GLU A 30 13.91 1.52 -0.73
C GLU A 30 12.73 2.34 -0.22
N LEU A 31 11.55 2.17 -0.82
CA LEU A 31 10.33 2.82 -0.35
C LEU A 31 10.01 2.39 1.08
N LEU A 32 10.00 1.09 1.32
CA LEU A 32 9.67 0.55 2.64
C LEU A 32 10.69 1.02 3.70
N ALA A 33 11.97 1.06 3.33
CA ALA A 33 13.02 1.57 4.22
C ALA A 33 12.78 3.05 4.57
N ALA A 34 12.35 3.86 3.62
CA ALA A 34 12.04 5.27 3.87
C ALA A 34 10.87 5.43 4.84
N VAL A 35 9.86 4.55 4.74
CA VAL A 35 8.75 4.52 5.69
C VAL A 35 9.25 4.13 7.08
N GLU A 36 10.05 3.07 7.17
CA GLU A 36 10.60 2.59 8.43
C GLU A 36 11.46 3.64 9.12
N LYS A 37 12.22 4.40 8.34
CA LYS A 37 13.07 5.48 8.87
C LYS A 37 12.30 6.74 9.23
N GLY A 38 10.99 6.77 8.96
CA GLY A 38 10.16 7.92 9.30
C GLY A 38 10.23 9.09 8.34
N ARG A 39 10.78 8.88 7.13
CA ARG A 39 10.81 9.92 6.09
C ARG A 39 9.47 10.07 5.40
N ILE A 40 8.68 9.01 5.38
CA ILE A 40 7.37 8.90 4.74
C ILE A 40 6.41 8.27 5.75
N GLN A 41 5.18 8.75 5.80
CA GLN A 41 4.13 8.09 6.56
C GLN A 41 3.39 7.13 5.63
N GLY A 42 3.52 5.84 5.87
CA GLY A 42 2.93 4.80 5.00
C GLY A 42 1.68 4.20 5.59
N PHE A 43 0.68 4.00 4.73
CA PHE A 43 -0.58 3.35 5.06
C PHE A 43 -0.80 2.15 4.15
N LEU A 44 -1.46 1.13 4.69
CA LEU A 44 -2.02 0.02 3.92
C LEU A 44 -3.52 0.06 4.05
N ALA A 45 -4.23 -0.29 2.98
CA ALA A 45 -5.67 -0.50 3.08
C ALA A 45 -5.93 -1.71 3.99
N ALA A 46 -6.98 -1.63 4.81
CA ALA A 46 -7.26 -2.68 5.80
C ALA A 46 -7.44 -4.06 5.15
N HIS A 47 -8.14 -4.13 4.01
CA HIS A 47 -8.35 -5.42 3.32
C HIS A 47 -7.05 -5.98 2.74
N SER A 48 -6.07 -5.14 2.43
CA SER A 48 -4.77 -5.60 1.94
C SER A 48 -4.01 -6.39 2.99
N LEU A 49 -4.19 -6.07 4.27
CA LEU A 49 -3.54 -6.80 5.37
C LEU A 49 -4.03 -8.23 5.49
N THR A 50 -5.34 -8.46 5.32
CA THR A 50 -5.88 -9.82 5.37
C THR A 50 -5.40 -10.64 4.19
N THR A 51 -5.35 -10.04 3.01
CA THR A 51 -4.82 -10.70 1.82
C THR A 51 -3.33 -11.00 1.99
N LEU A 52 -2.56 -10.05 2.51
CA LEU A 52 -1.14 -10.21 2.77
C LEU A 52 -0.89 -11.38 3.75
N PHE A 53 -1.64 -11.41 4.84
CA PHE A 53 -1.54 -12.50 5.82
C PHE A 53 -1.76 -13.85 5.15
N TYR A 54 -2.84 -13.97 4.38
CA TYR A 54 -3.18 -15.21 3.67
C TYR A 54 -2.05 -15.66 2.74
N LEU A 55 -1.50 -14.72 1.96
CA LEU A 55 -0.44 -15.06 1.02
C LEU A 55 0.85 -15.48 1.73
N ILE A 56 1.21 -14.82 2.82
CA ILE A 56 2.39 -15.20 3.60
C ILE A 56 2.19 -16.56 4.23
N GLN A 57 1.04 -16.78 4.85
CA GLN A 57 0.71 -18.06 5.51
C GLN A 57 0.79 -19.23 4.53
N LYS A 58 0.30 -19.02 3.32
CA LYS A 58 0.30 -20.05 2.28
C LYS A 58 1.71 -20.50 1.89
N GLY A 59 2.66 -19.57 1.86
CA GLY A 59 4.04 -19.86 1.49
C GLY A 59 4.94 -20.20 2.68
N LYS A 60 4.48 -19.95 3.90
CA LYS A 60 5.27 -20.15 5.12
C LYS A 60 4.39 -20.82 6.17
N SER A 61 4.15 -20.10 7.30
CA SER A 61 3.29 -20.59 8.37
C SER A 61 2.47 -19.46 8.95
N SER A 62 1.44 -19.82 9.74
CA SER A 62 0.64 -18.83 10.45
C SER A 62 1.49 -18.05 11.45
N ALA A 63 2.41 -18.71 12.14
CA ALA A 63 3.30 -18.05 13.11
C ALA A 63 4.20 -17.03 12.43
N GLU A 64 4.77 -17.38 11.27
CA GLU A 64 5.63 -16.46 10.51
C GLU A 64 4.82 -15.27 9.95
N ALA A 65 3.60 -15.54 9.46
CA ALA A 65 2.72 -14.47 8.98
C ALA A 65 2.41 -13.48 10.09
N ARG A 66 2.08 -13.96 11.29
CA ARG A 66 1.79 -13.10 12.45
C ARG A 66 3.00 -12.25 12.82
N ALA A 67 4.19 -12.83 12.80
CA ALA A 67 5.41 -12.12 13.13
C ALA A 67 5.71 -11.02 12.09
N ILE A 68 5.57 -11.32 10.82
CA ILE A 68 5.82 -10.36 9.74
C ILE A 68 4.83 -9.19 9.82
N ILE A 69 3.55 -9.47 9.97
CA ILE A 69 2.52 -8.41 10.07
C ILE A 69 2.75 -7.55 11.32
N THR A 70 3.06 -8.20 12.45
CA THR A 70 3.35 -7.46 13.68
C THR A 70 4.51 -6.49 13.50
N ASN A 71 5.57 -6.93 12.82
CA ASN A 71 6.73 -6.07 12.54
C ASN A 71 6.36 -4.91 11.61
N LEU A 72 5.57 -5.17 10.58
CA LEU A 72 5.13 -4.11 9.66
C LEU A 72 4.33 -3.04 10.39
N LEU A 73 3.47 -3.42 11.33
CA LEU A 73 2.64 -2.48 12.07
C LEU A 73 3.43 -1.58 13.02
N GLN A 74 4.73 -1.85 13.22
CA GLN A 74 5.58 -0.94 14.00
C GLN A 74 5.82 0.39 13.27
N PHE A 75 5.71 0.41 11.94
CA PHE A 75 6.00 1.60 11.16
C PHE A 75 5.01 1.87 10.03
N ILE A 76 4.07 0.97 9.76
CA ILE A 76 3.01 1.17 8.76
C ILE A 76 1.67 1.27 9.48
N HIS A 77 0.85 2.23 9.06
CA HIS A 77 -0.49 2.43 9.57
C HIS A 77 -1.52 1.74 8.70
N VAL A 78 -2.68 1.44 9.29
CA VAL A 78 -3.80 0.84 8.56
C VAL A 78 -4.80 1.94 8.24
N ALA A 79 -5.16 2.08 6.98
CA ALA A 79 -6.23 2.97 6.57
C ALA A 79 -7.57 2.35 6.95
N LEU A 80 -8.45 3.15 7.55
CA LEU A 80 -9.76 2.67 7.99
C LEU A 80 -10.60 2.20 6.80
N LEU A 81 -11.36 1.15 7.03
CA LEU A 81 -12.30 0.64 6.04
C LEU A 81 -13.64 0.47 6.72
N ASP A 82 -14.60 1.32 6.34
CA ASP A 82 -15.95 1.28 6.87
C ASP A 82 -16.97 1.17 5.73
N GLN A 83 -18.26 1.24 6.08
CA GLN A 83 -19.32 1.14 5.08
C GLN A 83 -19.20 2.23 4.02
N ASN A 84 -18.86 3.46 4.43
CA ASN A 84 -18.72 4.57 3.50
C ASN A 84 -17.60 4.32 2.47
N THR A 85 -16.49 3.72 2.91
CA THR A 85 -15.38 3.34 2.01
C THR A 85 -15.89 2.39 0.93
N ILE A 86 -16.63 1.38 1.33
CA ILE A 86 -17.17 0.38 0.40
C ILE A 86 -18.17 1.02 -0.57
N GLU A 87 -19.07 1.85 -0.06
CA GLU A 87 -20.08 2.51 -0.89
C GLU A 87 -19.42 3.41 -1.94
N GLN A 88 -18.41 4.18 -1.55
CA GLN A 88 -17.69 5.03 -2.50
C GLN A 88 -16.93 4.20 -3.54
N ALA A 89 -16.31 3.10 -3.11
CA ALA A 89 -15.57 2.22 -4.03
C ALA A 89 -16.51 1.62 -5.08
N LEU A 90 -17.74 1.28 -4.71
CA LEU A 90 -18.73 0.74 -5.64
C LEU A 90 -19.11 1.75 -6.73
N ASN A 91 -18.91 3.04 -6.50
CA ASN A 91 -19.20 4.09 -7.48
C ASN A 91 -18.02 4.40 -8.40
N LEU A 92 -16.85 3.80 -8.15
CA LEU A 92 -15.71 3.94 -9.06
C LEU A 92 -15.81 2.88 -10.15
N ASP A 93 -15.57 3.31 -11.38
CA ASP A 93 -15.60 2.42 -12.55
C ASP A 93 -14.24 1.73 -12.73
N TYR A 94 -13.87 0.91 -11.74
CA TYR A 94 -12.64 0.12 -11.76
C TYR A 94 -12.97 -1.33 -12.10
N GLU A 95 -12.09 -1.97 -12.85
CA GLU A 95 -12.24 -3.41 -13.17
C GLU A 95 -12.11 -4.26 -11.89
N ASP A 96 -11.17 -3.90 -11.03
CA ASP A 96 -10.89 -4.63 -9.80
C ASP A 96 -11.44 -3.85 -8.59
N PHE A 97 -12.39 -4.46 -7.89
CA PHE A 97 -13.02 -3.81 -6.74
C PHE A 97 -12.03 -3.57 -5.60
N GLU A 98 -11.06 -4.48 -5.38
CA GLU A 98 -10.05 -4.28 -4.34
C GLU A 98 -9.22 -3.03 -4.62
N ASP A 99 -8.90 -2.77 -5.89
CA ASP A 99 -8.16 -1.57 -6.28
C ASP A 99 -9.01 -0.32 -6.06
N ALA A 100 -10.32 -0.39 -6.33
CA ALA A 100 -11.23 0.71 -6.04
C ALA A 100 -11.26 1.02 -4.53
N VAL A 101 -11.29 -0.01 -3.69
CA VAL A 101 -11.25 0.16 -2.23
C VAL A 101 -9.91 0.78 -1.80
N GLN A 102 -8.80 0.38 -2.40
CA GLN A 102 -7.50 0.99 -2.11
C GLN A 102 -7.50 2.48 -2.46
N MET A 103 -8.05 2.85 -3.61
CA MET A 103 -8.10 4.26 -4.01
C MET A 103 -8.91 5.10 -3.03
N ILE A 104 -10.10 4.63 -2.62
CA ILE A 104 -10.92 5.35 -1.65
C ILE A 104 -10.20 5.41 -0.29
N SER A 105 -9.54 4.32 0.11
CA SER A 105 -8.74 4.32 1.35
C SER A 105 -7.64 5.38 1.31
N ALA A 106 -6.99 5.55 0.16
CA ALA A 106 -5.97 6.57 -0.02
C ALA A 106 -6.56 7.98 0.15
N VAL A 107 -7.73 8.23 -0.44
CA VAL A 107 -8.41 9.52 -0.29
C VAL A 107 -8.77 9.78 1.17
N GLN A 108 -9.32 8.78 1.85
CA GLN A 108 -9.78 8.93 3.23
C GLN A 108 -8.66 9.13 4.24
N CYS A 109 -7.50 8.51 4.03
CA CYS A 109 -6.35 8.74 4.90
C CYS A 109 -5.54 9.98 4.50
N LYS A 110 -6.04 10.73 3.51
CA LYS A 110 -5.41 11.98 3.03
C LYS A 110 -4.01 11.74 2.48
N ALA A 111 -3.83 10.64 1.76
CA ALA A 111 -2.56 10.34 1.14
C ALA A 111 -2.23 11.37 0.07
N ASP A 112 -0.96 11.73 -0.02
CA ASP A 112 -0.45 12.59 -1.09
C ASP A 112 -0.30 11.81 -2.39
N CYS A 113 -0.14 10.48 -2.28
CA CYS A 113 0.11 9.62 -3.42
C CYS A 113 -0.28 8.18 -3.09
N LEU A 114 -0.79 7.46 -4.08
CA LEU A 114 -0.92 6.02 -4.03
C LEU A 114 0.28 5.43 -4.78
N VAL A 115 1.08 4.61 -4.11
CA VAL A 115 2.28 4.04 -4.70
C VAL A 115 2.01 2.61 -5.12
N THR A 116 2.19 2.34 -6.41
CA THR A 116 1.94 1.05 -7.03
C THR A 116 2.90 0.85 -8.19
N ARG A 117 3.14 -0.40 -8.58
CA ARG A 117 3.89 -0.67 -9.80
C ARG A 117 3.01 -0.76 -11.05
N ASN A 118 1.67 -0.73 -10.88
CA ASN A 118 0.69 -0.87 -11.96
C ASN A 118 -0.27 0.33 -11.95
N GLU A 119 0.23 1.48 -12.39
CA GLU A 119 -0.55 2.72 -12.40
C GLU A 119 -1.86 2.62 -13.16
N LYS A 120 -1.90 1.77 -14.19
CA LYS A 120 -3.08 1.59 -15.04
C LYS A 120 -4.28 1.01 -14.29
N ASP A 121 -4.02 0.25 -13.22
CA ASP A 121 -5.07 -0.39 -12.43
C ASP A 121 -5.83 0.61 -11.56
N PHE A 122 -5.30 1.83 -11.42
CA PHE A 122 -5.86 2.87 -10.55
C PHE A 122 -6.37 4.07 -11.35
N GLN A 123 -7.19 3.77 -12.36
CA GLN A 123 -7.81 4.80 -13.20
C GLN A 123 -9.32 4.61 -13.21
N PRO A 124 -10.12 5.70 -13.07
CA PRO A 124 -9.70 7.09 -12.92
C PRO A 124 -9.06 7.36 -11.56
N ALA A 125 -7.94 8.11 -11.57
CA ALA A 125 -7.21 8.43 -10.34
C ALA A 125 -7.86 9.62 -9.63
N LEU A 126 -8.05 9.50 -8.31
CA LEU A 126 -8.59 10.57 -7.48
C LEU A 126 -7.49 11.36 -6.78
N LEU A 127 -6.25 10.89 -6.88
CA LEU A 127 -5.05 11.54 -6.36
C LEU A 127 -3.86 11.01 -7.16
N PRO A 128 -2.66 11.60 -7.03
CA PRO A 128 -1.50 11.11 -7.77
C PRO A 128 -1.21 9.64 -7.53
N VAL A 129 -0.89 8.92 -8.61
CA VAL A 129 -0.53 7.50 -8.58
C VAL A 129 0.86 7.38 -9.20
N MET A 130 1.81 6.81 -8.45
CA MET A 130 3.21 6.73 -8.86
C MET A 130 3.81 5.37 -8.59
N LYS A 131 4.81 5.01 -9.39
CA LYS A 131 5.65 3.85 -9.08
C LYS A 131 6.59 4.20 -7.93
N PRO A 132 7.08 3.18 -7.18
CA PRO A 132 8.01 3.43 -6.08
C PRO A 132 9.21 4.29 -6.47
N VAL A 133 9.86 3.99 -7.60
CA VAL A 133 11.03 4.75 -8.04
C VAL A 133 10.69 6.20 -8.33
N ASP A 134 9.54 6.45 -8.94
CA ASP A 134 9.12 7.81 -9.29
C ASP A 134 8.79 8.62 -8.04
N PHE A 135 8.12 8.00 -7.08
CA PHE A 135 7.81 8.66 -5.82
C PHE A 135 9.10 8.98 -5.04
N LEU A 136 10.04 8.03 -4.97
CA LEU A 136 11.32 8.24 -4.28
C LEU A 136 12.10 9.41 -4.88
N ASN A 137 12.00 9.62 -6.18
CA ASN A 137 12.66 10.75 -6.85
C ASN A 137 12.06 12.11 -6.49
N THR A 138 10.90 12.14 -5.84
CA THR A 138 10.28 13.39 -5.38
C THR A 138 10.76 13.81 -3.98
N LEU A 139 11.46 12.92 -3.29
CA LEU A 139 11.92 13.19 -1.91
C LEU A 139 13.15 14.07 -1.86
#